data_601e91cd8937c9b0d98e35aa528c4095
#
_entry.id   601e91cd8937c9b0d98e35aa528c4095
#
_cell.length_a   1.000
_cell.length_b   1.000
_cell.length_c   1.000
_cell.angle_alpha   90.00
_cell.angle_beta   90.00
_cell.angle_gamma   90.00
#
_symmetry.space_group_name_H-M   'P 1'
#
loop_
_entity.id
_entity.type
_entity.pdbx_description
1 polymer ?
#
loop_
_entity_poly.entity_id
_entity_poly.type
_entity_poly.pdbx_seq_one_letter_code
_entity_poly.pdbx_strand_id
1 'polypeptide(L)'
;MPDAEAAMPRAALLTAAFFVASWIHLPLPPTSVHLVLNGVLGVVLGWYAVPAILVGLFLQAVMFQHGGLTTLGVNAAMMSLPALLGYAIFQLRGRLNLRGTTMTAFFAFIGGGLGLLLSAGIAFTLLIGTIPGYIDADAERAAISALTLAHVPLAVIEGVITAFIIGFLLRVRPDMVSADASAR
;
A
#
# COMPACT_ATOMS: atom_id res chain seq x y z
N MET A 1 2.08 -15.61 -16.76
CA MET A 1 1.32 -14.54 -16.09
C MET A 1 -0.04 -15.13 -15.77
N PRO A 2 -0.63 -14.84 -14.60
CA PRO A 2 -2.02 -15.24 -14.35
C PRO A 2 -2.90 -14.64 -15.44
N ASP A 3 -4.00 -15.33 -15.76
CA ASP A 3 -4.97 -14.90 -16.76
C ASP A 3 -5.44 -13.47 -16.45
N ALA A 4 -5.16 -12.54 -17.36
CA ALA A 4 -5.48 -11.13 -17.17
C ALA A 4 -6.98 -10.90 -17.01
N GLU A 5 -7.81 -11.70 -17.72
CA GLU A 5 -9.26 -11.61 -17.63
C GLU A 5 -9.77 -11.98 -16.23
N ALA A 6 -9.21 -13.03 -15.62
CA ALA A 6 -9.56 -13.43 -14.25
C ALA A 6 -9.04 -12.44 -13.19
N ALA A 7 -7.97 -11.69 -13.47
CA ALA A 7 -7.40 -10.71 -12.54
C ALA A 7 -8.15 -9.37 -12.55
N MET A 8 -8.79 -9.00 -13.67
CA MET A 8 -9.41 -7.69 -13.87
C MET A 8 -10.49 -7.34 -12.84
N PRO A 9 -11.48 -8.21 -12.51
CA PRO A 9 -12.51 -7.88 -11.52
C PRO A 9 -11.92 -7.64 -10.13
N ARG A 10 -10.89 -8.40 -9.75
CA ARG A 10 -10.19 -8.24 -8.46
C ARG A 10 -9.43 -6.92 -8.42
N ALA A 11 -8.72 -6.59 -9.50
CA ALA A 11 -7.99 -5.33 -9.62
C ALA A 11 -8.95 -4.14 -9.55
N ALA A 12 -10.07 -4.18 -10.27
CA ALA A 12 -11.07 -3.11 -10.24
C ALA A 12 -11.66 -2.90 -8.84
N LEU A 13 -12.04 -3.98 -8.14
CA LEU A 13 -12.58 -3.91 -6.79
C LEU A 13 -11.57 -3.33 -5.80
N LEU A 14 -10.32 -3.79 -5.85
CA LEU A 14 -9.28 -3.31 -4.95
C LEU A 14 -8.82 -1.90 -5.29
N THR A 15 -8.83 -1.50 -6.56
CA THR A 15 -8.61 -0.10 -6.97
C THR A 15 -9.70 0.81 -6.39
N ALA A 16 -10.96 0.39 -6.45
CA ALA A 16 -12.07 1.14 -5.84
C ALA A 16 -11.92 1.23 -4.31
N ALA A 17 -11.55 0.13 -3.65
CA ALA A 17 -11.29 0.10 -2.22
C ALA A 17 -10.12 1.03 -1.83
N PHE A 18 -9.03 1.00 -2.58
CA PHE A 18 -7.87 1.89 -2.42
C PHE A 18 -8.29 3.36 -2.56
N PHE A 19 -9.06 3.67 -3.60
CA PHE A 19 -9.58 5.02 -3.84
C PHE A 19 -10.46 5.50 -2.67
N VAL A 20 -11.41 4.69 -2.22
CA VAL A 20 -12.30 5.05 -1.10
C VAL A 20 -11.55 5.13 0.23
N ALA A 21 -10.59 4.23 0.48
CA ALA A 21 -9.81 4.22 1.71
C ALA A 21 -9.00 5.50 1.92
N SER A 22 -8.56 6.15 0.84
CA SER A 22 -7.85 7.43 0.91
C SER A 22 -8.69 8.59 1.50
N TRP A 23 -9.99 8.40 1.63
CA TRP A 23 -10.91 9.35 2.27
C TRP A 23 -11.03 9.15 3.77
N ILE A 24 -10.61 7.99 4.27
CA ILE A 24 -10.65 7.68 5.70
C ILE A 24 -9.43 8.32 6.35
N HIS A 25 -9.62 9.52 6.90
CA HIS A 25 -8.58 10.25 7.60
C HIS A 25 -8.59 9.90 9.08
N LEU A 26 -7.42 9.53 9.60
CA LEU A 26 -7.17 9.29 11.02
C LEU A 26 -6.49 10.53 11.59
N PRO A 27 -7.10 11.18 12.58
CA PRO A 27 -6.48 12.32 13.26
C PRO A 27 -5.33 11.81 14.13
N LEU A 28 -4.10 12.11 13.72
CA LEU A 28 -2.88 11.85 14.49
C LEU A 28 -2.18 13.19 14.71
N PRO A 29 -2.47 13.92 15.79
CA PRO A 29 -1.88 15.23 16.03
C PRO A 29 -0.34 15.19 15.97
N PRO A 30 0.29 16.19 15.34
CA PRO A 30 -0.27 17.47 14.84
C PRO A 30 -0.88 17.41 13.42
N THR A 31 -0.97 16.26 12.81
CA THR A 31 -1.46 16.08 11.43
C THR A 31 -2.62 15.09 11.36
N SER A 32 -3.09 14.81 10.17
CA SER A 32 -3.96 13.68 9.86
C SER A 32 -3.33 12.84 8.76
N VAL A 33 -3.53 11.54 8.83
CA VAL A 33 -3.09 10.59 7.81
C VAL A 33 -4.28 9.79 7.31
N HIS A 34 -4.21 9.29 6.10
CA HIS A 34 -5.27 8.46 5.53
C HIS A 34 -4.79 7.03 5.33
N LEU A 35 -5.73 6.10 5.26
CA LEU A 35 -5.42 4.72 4.90
C LEU A 35 -4.90 4.67 3.45
N VAL A 36 -3.80 3.96 3.24
CA VAL A 36 -3.15 3.84 1.92
C VAL A 36 -3.47 2.51 1.26
N LEU A 37 -3.50 1.41 2.01
CA LEU A 37 -3.81 0.04 1.56
C LEU A 37 -2.94 -0.48 0.39
N ASN A 38 -1.82 0.18 0.08
CA ASN A 38 -0.93 -0.27 -0.99
C ASN A 38 -0.36 -1.68 -0.72
N GLY A 39 -0.13 -2.01 0.55
CA GLY A 39 0.29 -3.34 0.95
C GLY A 39 -0.78 -4.41 0.68
N VAL A 40 -2.07 -4.12 0.89
CA VAL A 40 -3.18 -5.02 0.53
C VAL A 40 -3.17 -5.27 -0.97
N LEU A 41 -3.07 -4.20 -1.79
CA LEU A 41 -3.01 -4.35 -3.24
C LEU A 41 -1.82 -5.22 -3.66
N GLY A 42 -0.65 -4.98 -3.07
CA GLY A 42 0.54 -5.79 -3.33
C GLY A 42 0.31 -7.27 -3.02
N VAL A 43 -0.15 -7.57 -1.81
CA VAL A 43 -0.36 -8.94 -1.34
C VAL A 43 -1.40 -9.70 -2.18
N VAL A 44 -2.50 -9.05 -2.59
CA VAL A 44 -3.60 -9.70 -3.32
C VAL A 44 -3.38 -9.71 -4.83
N LEU A 45 -2.91 -8.60 -5.40
CA LEU A 45 -2.82 -8.41 -6.85
C LEU A 45 -1.44 -8.74 -7.42
N GLY A 46 -0.38 -8.77 -6.57
CA GLY A 46 0.98 -8.91 -7.06
C GLY A 46 1.36 -7.81 -8.04
N TRP A 47 1.79 -8.19 -9.24
CA TRP A 47 2.19 -7.24 -10.28
C TRP A 47 1.04 -6.34 -10.78
N TYR A 48 -0.21 -6.79 -10.68
CA TYR A 48 -1.37 -5.98 -11.04
C TYR A 48 -1.66 -4.86 -10.03
N ALA A 49 -0.96 -4.82 -8.88
CA ALA A 49 -1.03 -3.69 -7.95
C ALA A 49 -0.54 -2.39 -8.59
N VAL A 50 0.45 -2.46 -9.50
CA VAL A 50 1.00 -1.26 -10.16
C VAL A 50 -0.05 -0.51 -10.97
N PRO A 51 -0.72 -1.11 -11.97
CA PRO A 51 -1.79 -0.43 -12.70
C PRO A 51 -2.98 -0.08 -11.80
N ALA A 52 -3.32 -0.90 -10.81
CA ALA A 52 -4.40 -0.63 -9.87
C ALA A 52 -4.13 0.65 -9.05
N ILE A 53 -2.92 0.80 -8.50
CA ILE A 53 -2.49 2.01 -7.78
C ILE A 53 -2.48 3.22 -8.71
N LEU A 54 -1.94 3.07 -9.92
CA LEU A 54 -1.89 4.18 -10.89
C LEU A 54 -3.28 4.71 -11.24
N VAL A 55 -4.23 3.82 -11.50
CA VAL A 55 -5.63 4.19 -11.78
C VAL A 55 -6.28 4.85 -10.57
N GLY A 56 -6.08 4.29 -9.37
CA GLY A 56 -6.62 4.88 -8.14
C GLY A 56 -6.08 6.29 -7.87
N LEU A 57 -4.76 6.49 -8.00
CA LEU A 57 -4.12 7.80 -7.86
C LEU A 57 -4.56 8.80 -8.94
N PHE A 58 -4.75 8.34 -10.17
CA PHE A 58 -5.28 9.18 -11.24
C PHE A 58 -6.69 9.68 -10.90
N LEU A 59 -7.57 8.79 -10.43
CA LEU A 59 -8.92 9.17 -10.02
C LEU A 59 -8.89 10.15 -8.82
N GLN A 60 -8.01 9.94 -7.83
CA GLN A 60 -7.80 10.86 -6.71
C GLN A 60 -7.36 12.25 -7.20
N ALA A 61 -6.42 12.30 -8.14
CA ALA A 61 -5.92 13.57 -8.67
C ALA A 61 -6.99 14.33 -9.47
N VAL A 62 -7.78 13.62 -10.31
CA VAL A 62 -8.80 14.26 -11.17
C VAL A 62 -10.04 14.66 -10.38
N MET A 63 -10.54 13.78 -9.50
CA MET A 63 -11.80 14.01 -8.80
C MET A 63 -11.64 14.90 -7.57
N PHE A 64 -10.48 14.85 -6.91
CA PHE A 64 -10.29 15.47 -5.59
C PHE A 64 -9.06 16.36 -5.49
N GLN A 65 -8.32 16.51 -6.58
CA GLN A 65 -7.05 17.24 -6.62
C GLN A 65 -6.03 16.74 -5.58
N HIS A 66 -6.18 15.49 -5.16
CA HIS A 66 -5.29 14.87 -4.18
C HIS A 66 -4.07 14.26 -4.88
N GLY A 67 -2.87 14.63 -4.44
CA GLY A 67 -1.61 14.13 -4.99
C GLY A 67 -1.18 14.78 -6.30
N GLY A 68 -2.08 15.47 -7.03
CA GLY A 68 -1.78 16.21 -8.26
C GLY A 68 -1.43 15.34 -9.48
N LEU A 69 -1.81 15.80 -10.69
CA LEU A 69 -1.50 15.12 -11.95
C LEU A 69 -0.02 15.21 -12.31
N THR A 70 0.65 16.30 -11.95
CA THR A 70 2.07 16.54 -12.23
C THR A 70 2.99 15.60 -11.46
N THR A 71 2.55 15.16 -10.29
CA THR A 71 3.31 14.24 -9.41
C THR A 71 2.81 12.79 -9.50
N LEU A 72 1.86 12.51 -10.40
CA LEU A 72 1.22 11.19 -10.52
C LEU A 72 2.24 10.05 -10.68
N GLY A 73 3.25 10.24 -11.53
CA GLY A 73 4.29 9.22 -11.76
C GLY A 73 5.13 8.94 -10.51
N VAL A 74 5.53 9.99 -9.79
CA VAL A 74 6.30 9.87 -8.54
C VAL A 74 5.47 9.18 -7.47
N ASN A 75 4.21 9.60 -7.29
CA ASN A 75 3.29 9.00 -6.31
C ASN A 75 3.01 7.52 -6.66
N ALA A 76 2.82 7.20 -7.93
CA ALA A 76 2.63 5.83 -8.38
C ALA A 76 3.87 4.96 -8.10
N ALA A 77 5.07 5.44 -8.39
CA ALA A 77 6.31 4.72 -8.09
C ALA A 77 6.49 4.53 -6.57
N MET A 78 6.30 5.61 -5.80
CA MET A 78 6.43 5.63 -4.34
C MET A 78 5.48 4.65 -3.63
N MET A 79 4.30 4.39 -4.19
CA MET A 79 3.34 3.44 -3.62
C MET A 79 3.46 2.04 -4.22
N SER A 80 3.76 1.93 -5.52
CA SER A 80 3.81 0.64 -6.21
C SER A 80 5.05 -0.18 -5.85
N LEU A 81 6.23 0.44 -5.73
CA LEU A 81 7.45 -0.29 -5.37
C LEU A 81 7.34 -0.95 -4.00
N PRO A 82 6.89 -0.27 -2.93
CA PRO A 82 6.64 -0.91 -1.65
C PRO A 82 5.51 -1.94 -1.68
N ALA A 83 4.48 -1.76 -2.50
CA ALA A 83 3.43 -2.75 -2.69
C ALA A 83 3.99 -4.06 -3.27
N LEU A 84 4.86 -3.97 -4.29
CA LEU A 84 5.55 -5.14 -4.86
C LEU A 84 6.49 -5.81 -3.86
N LEU A 85 7.14 -5.04 -2.99
CA LEU A 85 7.96 -5.61 -1.91
C LEU A 85 7.09 -6.32 -0.88
N GLY A 86 5.93 -5.74 -0.51
CA GLY A 86 4.92 -6.40 0.33
C GLY A 86 4.46 -7.73 -0.27
N TYR A 87 4.23 -7.76 -1.59
CA TYR A 87 3.96 -8.99 -2.33
C TYR A 87 5.11 -10.01 -2.22
N ALA A 88 6.35 -9.57 -2.46
CA ALA A 88 7.52 -10.44 -2.38
C ALA A 88 7.69 -11.05 -0.99
N ILE A 89 7.50 -10.24 0.07
CA ILE A 89 7.51 -10.70 1.47
C ILE A 89 6.40 -11.72 1.71
N PHE A 90 5.20 -11.46 1.23
CA PHE A 90 4.09 -12.39 1.37
C PHE A 90 4.33 -13.72 0.66
N GLN A 91 4.97 -13.70 -0.51
CA GLN A 91 5.34 -14.91 -1.26
C GLN A 91 6.47 -15.71 -0.58
N LEU A 92 7.29 -15.05 0.23
CA LEU A 92 8.38 -15.72 0.95
C LEU A 92 7.87 -16.85 1.86
N ARG A 93 6.66 -16.72 2.44
CA ARG A 93 6.02 -17.78 3.24
C ARG A 93 5.90 -19.10 2.47
N GLY A 94 5.54 -19.04 1.18
CA GLY A 94 5.44 -20.21 0.32
C GLY A 94 6.81 -20.85 0.05
N ARG A 95 7.82 -20.03 -0.23
CA ARG A 95 9.20 -20.47 -0.46
C ARG A 95 9.82 -21.11 0.79
N LEU A 96 9.49 -20.61 1.97
CA LEU A 96 9.92 -21.13 3.26
C LEU A 96 9.05 -22.30 3.76
N ASN A 97 8.05 -22.71 2.97
CA ASN A 97 7.10 -23.77 3.32
C ASN A 97 6.33 -23.52 4.63
N LEU A 98 6.18 -22.25 5.01
CA LEU A 98 5.44 -21.80 6.20
C LEU A 98 3.96 -21.76 5.88
N ARG A 99 3.28 -22.89 6.07
CA ARG A 99 1.85 -23.07 5.77
C ARG A 99 1.01 -22.87 7.03
N GLY A 100 -0.23 -22.47 6.84
CA GLY A 100 -1.21 -22.27 7.92
C GLY A 100 -1.73 -20.85 7.99
N THR A 101 -2.93 -20.71 8.53
CA THR A 101 -3.67 -19.43 8.58
C THR A 101 -2.90 -18.37 9.37
N THR A 102 -2.29 -18.75 10.49
CA THR A 102 -1.53 -17.83 11.35
C THR A 102 -0.31 -17.27 10.62
N MET A 103 0.47 -18.13 9.96
CA MET A 103 1.65 -17.69 9.20
C MET A 103 1.24 -16.82 8.01
N THR A 104 0.16 -17.18 7.33
CA THR A 104 -0.37 -16.36 6.23
C THR A 104 -0.80 -14.98 6.72
N ALA A 105 -1.51 -14.89 7.85
CA ALA A 105 -1.89 -13.62 8.46
C ALA A 105 -0.66 -12.81 8.92
N PHE A 106 0.35 -13.45 9.49
CA PHE A 106 1.58 -12.80 9.91
C PHE A 106 2.33 -12.17 8.73
N PHE A 107 2.53 -12.93 7.65
CA PHE A 107 3.20 -12.39 6.45
C PHE A 107 2.36 -11.31 5.75
N ALA A 108 1.03 -11.40 5.82
CA ALA A 108 0.15 -10.35 5.34
C ALA A 108 0.28 -9.07 6.18
N PHE A 109 0.33 -9.20 7.51
CA PHE A 109 0.59 -8.07 8.42
C PHE A 109 1.92 -7.38 8.09
N ILE A 110 3.00 -8.14 7.96
CA ILE A 110 4.32 -7.58 7.64
C ILE A 110 4.32 -6.93 6.25
N GLY A 111 3.73 -7.60 5.24
CA GLY A 111 3.66 -7.05 3.88
C GLY A 111 2.86 -5.76 3.80
N GLY A 112 1.72 -5.68 4.53
CA GLY A 112 0.89 -4.48 4.61
C GLY A 112 1.59 -3.32 5.33
N GLY A 113 2.09 -3.58 6.54
CA GLY A 113 2.72 -2.56 7.36
C GLY A 113 4.03 -2.03 6.76
N LEU A 114 4.91 -2.92 6.28
CA LEU A 114 6.16 -2.50 5.63
C LEU A 114 5.90 -1.80 4.29
N GLY A 115 4.85 -2.18 3.56
CA GLY A 115 4.44 -1.48 2.34
C GLY A 115 4.22 0.01 2.60
N LEU A 116 3.47 0.34 3.66
CA LEU A 116 3.24 1.73 4.06
C LEU A 116 4.50 2.42 4.58
N LEU A 117 5.25 1.78 5.49
CA LEU A 117 6.47 2.39 6.06
C LEU A 117 7.51 2.73 4.99
N LEU A 118 7.68 1.86 4.00
CA LEU A 118 8.59 2.12 2.90
C LEU A 118 8.10 3.24 1.99
N SER A 119 6.78 3.32 1.73
CA SER A 119 6.21 4.45 1.00
C SER A 119 6.46 5.77 1.74
N ALA A 120 6.21 5.80 3.06
CA ALA A 120 6.48 6.97 3.89
C ALA A 120 7.98 7.32 3.93
N GLY A 121 8.87 6.32 3.97
CA GLY A 121 10.32 6.53 3.92
C GLY A 121 10.79 7.11 2.59
N ILE A 122 10.25 6.64 1.46
CA ILE A 122 10.55 7.21 0.13
C ILE A 122 10.03 8.66 0.07
N ALA A 123 8.79 8.91 0.54
CA ALA A 123 8.24 10.25 0.62
C ALA A 123 9.12 11.19 1.46
N PHE A 124 9.55 10.73 2.64
CA PHE A 124 10.46 11.47 3.51
C PHE A 124 11.74 11.89 2.79
N THR A 125 12.43 10.94 2.14
CA THR A 125 13.68 11.21 1.45
C THR A 125 13.51 12.20 0.29
N LEU A 126 12.42 12.06 -0.47
CA LEU A 126 12.11 12.97 -1.58
C LEU A 126 11.79 14.37 -1.06
N LEU A 127 10.93 14.50 -0.05
CA LEU A 127 10.51 15.79 0.51
C LEU A 127 11.69 16.51 1.16
N ILE A 128 12.50 15.83 1.98
CA ILE A 128 13.68 16.42 2.60
C ILE A 128 14.70 16.88 1.54
N GLY A 129 14.89 16.08 0.48
CA GLY A 129 15.84 16.38 -0.60
C GLY A 129 15.39 17.52 -1.52
N THR A 130 14.12 17.91 -1.47
CA THR A 130 13.53 18.90 -2.37
C THR A 130 13.00 20.15 -1.65
N ILE A 131 13.39 20.38 -0.37
CA ILE A 131 13.00 21.58 0.39
C ILE A 131 13.47 22.83 -0.36
N PRO A 132 12.56 23.75 -0.76
CA PRO A 132 12.95 24.96 -1.47
C PRO A 132 13.75 25.92 -0.58
N GLY A 133 14.77 26.58 -1.14
CA GLY A 133 15.63 27.49 -0.37
C GLY A 133 14.97 28.81 0.09
N TYR A 134 13.73 29.07 -0.31
CA TYR A 134 12.96 30.27 0.04
C TYR A 134 12.01 30.07 1.23
N ILE A 135 11.97 28.87 1.82
CA ILE A 135 11.14 28.56 3.01
C ILE A 135 12.04 28.26 4.21
N ASP A 136 11.48 28.29 5.41
CA ASP A 136 12.17 27.88 6.65
C ASP A 136 12.43 26.37 6.60
N ALA A 137 13.67 26.00 6.29
CA ALA A 137 14.08 24.62 6.13
C ALA A 137 13.96 23.80 7.42
N ASP A 138 14.14 24.42 8.59
CA ASP A 138 14.07 23.71 9.87
C ASP A 138 12.62 23.42 10.26
N ALA A 139 11.74 24.40 10.07
CA ALA A 139 10.30 24.20 10.26
C ALA A 139 9.74 23.12 9.30
N GLU A 140 10.16 23.16 8.04
CA GLU A 140 9.71 22.18 7.03
C GLU A 140 10.24 20.77 7.35
N ARG A 141 11.52 20.62 7.75
CA ARG A 141 12.06 19.33 8.19
C ARG A 141 11.31 18.78 9.40
N ALA A 142 10.96 19.65 10.35
CA ALA A 142 10.19 19.22 11.52
C ALA A 142 8.80 18.72 11.11
N ALA A 143 8.11 19.42 10.20
CA ALA A 143 6.81 19.03 9.70
C ALA A 143 6.85 17.69 8.93
N ILE A 144 7.80 17.53 8.00
CA ILE A 144 8.00 16.28 7.24
C ILE A 144 8.32 15.11 8.20
N SER A 145 9.16 15.34 9.21
CA SER A 145 9.51 14.32 10.18
C SER A 145 8.30 13.91 11.04
N ALA A 146 7.50 14.87 11.49
CA ALA A 146 6.28 14.61 12.25
C ALA A 146 5.27 13.81 11.41
N LEU A 147 5.09 14.20 10.15
CA LEU A 147 4.22 13.46 9.20
C LEU A 147 4.71 12.03 9.02
N THR A 148 6.01 11.83 8.82
CA THR A 148 6.59 10.49 8.63
C THR A 148 6.41 9.63 9.88
N LEU A 149 6.63 10.18 11.07
CA LEU A 149 6.42 9.48 12.34
C LEU A 149 4.95 9.09 12.55
N ALA A 150 4.00 9.91 12.10
CA ALA A 150 2.58 9.60 12.15
C ALA A 150 2.21 8.36 11.29
N HIS A 151 3.03 8.00 10.31
CA HIS A 151 2.83 6.78 9.54
C HIS A 151 3.25 5.50 10.27
N VAL A 152 4.02 5.58 11.37
CA VAL A 152 4.42 4.39 12.14
C VAL A 152 3.21 3.69 12.78
N PRO A 153 2.37 4.36 13.61
CA PRO A 153 1.16 3.74 14.11
C PRO A 153 0.18 3.35 13.01
N LEU A 154 0.09 4.14 11.94
CA LEU A 154 -0.75 3.81 10.79
C LEU A 154 -0.29 2.52 10.11
N ALA A 155 1.01 2.27 10.01
CA ALA A 155 1.55 1.04 9.43
C ALA A 155 1.15 -0.21 10.22
N VAL A 156 1.06 -0.10 11.54
CA VAL A 156 0.53 -1.19 12.39
C VAL A 156 -0.95 -1.43 12.07
N ILE A 157 -1.73 -0.36 11.97
CA ILE A 157 -3.16 -0.44 11.61
C ILE A 157 -3.33 -1.08 10.22
N GLU A 158 -2.58 -0.63 9.22
CA GLU A 158 -2.63 -1.21 7.87
C GLU A 158 -2.17 -2.67 7.82
N GLY A 159 -1.16 -3.02 8.59
CA GLY A 159 -0.74 -4.40 8.76
C GLY A 159 -1.87 -5.29 9.32
N VAL A 160 -2.55 -4.81 10.37
CA VAL A 160 -3.72 -5.50 10.97
C VAL A 160 -4.85 -5.62 9.95
N ILE A 161 -5.20 -4.55 9.25
CA ILE A 161 -6.23 -4.55 8.22
C ILE A 161 -5.88 -5.56 7.11
N THR A 162 -4.63 -5.56 6.64
CA THR A 162 -4.15 -6.50 5.63
C THR A 162 -4.28 -7.94 6.10
N ALA A 163 -3.82 -8.25 7.33
CA ALA A 163 -3.94 -9.57 7.91
C ALA A 163 -5.39 -10.03 8.04
N PHE A 164 -6.28 -9.12 8.45
CA PHE A 164 -7.71 -9.39 8.57
C PHE A 164 -8.36 -9.67 7.23
N ILE A 165 -8.09 -8.83 6.22
CA ILE A 165 -8.61 -9.01 4.84
C ILE A 165 -8.13 -10.34 4.27
N ILE A 166 -6.85 -10.67 4.40
CA ILE A 166 -6.30 -11.94 3.91
C ILE A 166 -6.90 -13.12 4.67
N GLY A 167 -7.03 -13.02 5.99
CA GLY A 167 -7.68 -14.06 6.80
C GLY A 167 -9.14 -14.28 6.43
N PHE A 168 -9.87 -13.23 6.11
CA PHE A 168 -11.24 -13.30 5.59
C PHE A 168 -11.29 -13.94 4.21
N LEU A 169 -10.44 -13.49 3.28
CA LEU A 169 -10.37 -14.04 1.92
C LEU A 169 -10.02 -15.54 1.92
N LEU A 170 -9.13 -15.98 2.82
CA LEU A 170 -8.80 -17.40 2.96
C LEU A 170 -10.01 -18.26 3.34
N ARG A 171 -11.01 -17.69 4.02
CA ARG A 171 -12.25 -18.40 4.40
C ARG A 171 -13.31 -18.40 3.32
N VAL A 172 -13.44 -17.27 2.60
CA VAL A 172 -14.55 -17.04 1.65
C VAL A 172 -14.13 -17.30 0.22
N ARG A 173 -12.92 -16.91 -0.16
CA ARG A 173 -12.37 -17.00 -1.52
C ARG A 173 -10.87 -17.30 -1.46
N PRO A 174 -10.49 -18.52 -1.05
CA PRO A 174 -9.07 -18.90 -0.92
C PRO A 174 -8.30 -18.81 -2.25
N ASP A 175 -8.99 -18.96 -3.37
CA ASP A 175 -8.46 -18.79 -4.72
C ASP A 175 -7.90 -17.37 -4.99
N MET A 176 -8.36 -16.37 -4.26
CA MET A 176 -7.87 -14.98 -4.38
C MET A 176 -6.51 -14.75 -3.69
N VAL A 177 -6.16 -15.59 -2.73
CA VAL A 177 -4.95 -15.41 -1.89
C VAL A 177 -3.85 -16.41 -2.26
N SER A 178 -4.23 -17.56 -2.83
CA SER A 178 -3.28 -18.60 -3.22
C SER A 178 -2.60 -18.22 -4.53
N ALA A 179 -1.40 -17.65 -4.43
CA ALA A 179 -0.50 -17.52 -5.58
C ALA A 179 0.01 -18.88 -6.12
N ASP A 180 -0.33 -19.97 -5.46
CA ASP A 180 0.00 -21.35 -5.86
C ASP A 180 -0.97 -21.95 -6.89
N ALA A 181 -2.00 -21.23 -7.33
CA ALA A 181 -2.95 -21.74 -8.33
C ALA A 181 -2.36 -21.80 -9.76
N SER A 182 -1.16 -21.27 -9.97
CA SER A 182 -0.46 -21.30 -11.28
C SER A 182 0.67 -22.31 -11.37
N ALA A 183 0.80 -23.20 -10.38
CA ALA A 183 1.84 -24.24 -10.34
C ALA A 183 1.24 -25.67 -10.33
N ARG A 184 0.01 -25.87 -10.88
CA ARG A 184 -0.52 -27.18 -11.17
C ARG A 184 -0.90 -27.29 -12.65
#